data_6b036c04995ad8d1a16d7cbef912aa3f
#
_entry.id   6b036c04995ad8d1a16d7cbef912aa3f
#
_cell.length_a   1.000
_cell.length_b   1.000
_cell.length_c   1.000
_cell.angle_alpha   90.00
_cell.angle_beta   90.00
_cell.angle_gamma   90.00
#
_symmetry.space_group_name_H-M   'P 1'
#
loop_
_entity.id
_entity.type
_entity.pdbx_description
1 polymer ?
#
loop_
_entity_poly.entity_id
_entity_poly.type
_entity_poly.pdbx_seq_one_letter_code
_entity_poly.pdbx_strand_id
1 'polypeptide(L)'
;MSIKSISRKEFISISQDASIKEVAGIMASRNVGSVVVVEDGKPVGILTDRDIVVRLVNKGINPSEVKVSELMTKDPICLQEDLGIFEALEIVKQEGVRRYPVVDKDGKMTGIVSLDDIVYLIGKEMCNISNIIVKASPNL
;
A
#
# COMPACT_ATOMS: atom_id res chain seq x y z
N MET A 1 17.31 -1.27 -9.01
CA MET A 1 16.24 -0.36 -8.55
C MET A 1 15.66 -0.91 -7.26
N SER A 2 15.64 -0.12 -6.22
CA SER A 2 15.15 -0.53 -4.89
C SER A 2 13.69 -0.13 -4.68
N ILE A 3 13.03 -0.75 -3.70
CA ILE A 3 11.68 -0.40 -3.28
C ILE A 3 11.61 1.08 -2.90
N LYS A 4 12.64 1.62 -2.23
CA LYS A 4 12.74 3.04 -1.89
C LYS A 4 12.57 3.97 -3.09
N SER A 5 13.13 3.60 -4.24
CA SER A 5 13.11 4.45 -5.44
C SER A 5 11.73 4.54 -6.09
N ILE A 6 10.85 3.57 -5.86
CA ILE A 6 9.51 3.52 -6.44
C ILE A 6 8.39 3.76 -5.43
N SER A 7 8.70 3.77 -4.13
CA SER A 7 7.71 3.99 -3.09
C SER A 7 7.24 5.45 -3.08
N ARG A 8 5.94 5.62 -2.80
CA ARG A 8 5.37 6.95 -2.59
C ARG A 8 5.72 7.41 -1.18
N LYS A 9 6.26 8.62 -1.08
CA LYS A 9 6.65 9.23 0.21
C LYS A 9 5.47 9.89 0.91
N GLU A 10 4.47 10.30 0.15
CA GLU A 10 3.23 10.82 0.70
C GLU A 10 2.25 9.67 0.91
N PHE A 11 1.94 9.39 2.15
CA PHE A 11 0.99 8.35 2.54
C PHE A 11 0.13 8.85 3.70
N ILE A 12 -1.07 8.27 3.82
CA ILE A 12 -1.99 8.59 4.90
C ILE A 12 -1.75 7.63 6.05
N SER A 13 -1.34 8.16 7.19
CA SER A 13 -1.20 7.40 8.43
C SER A 13 -2.32 7.77 9.40
N ILE A 14 -2.85 6.76 10.08
CA ILE A 14 -3.96 6.88 11.01
C ILE A 14 -3.53 6.33 12.36
N SER A 15 -4.00 6.96 13.45
CA SER A 15 -3.87 6.41 14.79
C SER A 15 -4.81 5.22 14.98
N GLN A 16 -4.38 4.21 15.71
CA GLN A 16 -5.24 3.07 16.05
C GLN A 16 -6.44 3.45 16.93
N ASP A 17 -6.40 4.61 17.59
CA ASP A 17 -7.49 5.12 18.44
C ASP A 17 -8.54 5.93 17.67
N ALA A 18 -8.31 6.22 16.39
CA ALA A 18 -9.28 6.89 15.55
C ALA A 18 -10.56 6.03 15.38
N SER A 19 -11.70 6.67 15.21
CA SER A 19 -12.94 5.97 14.89
C SER A 19 -12.99 5.55 13.42
N ILE A 20 -13.75 4.51 13.12
CA ILE A 20 -13.95 4.09 11.72
C ILE A 20 -14.66 5.19 10.92
N LYS A 21 -15.53 5.96 11.57
CA LYS A 21 -16.19 7.11 10.91
C LYS A 21 -15.18 8.16 10.44
N GLU A 22 -14.19 8.48 11.29
CA GLU A 22 -13.10 9.41 10.90
C GLU A 22 -12.31 8.89 9.71
N VAL A 23 -11.97 7.60 9.72
CA VAL A 23 -11.24 6.97 8.61
C VAL A 23 -12.06 6.98 7.33
N ALA A 24 -13.34 6.67 7.40
CA ALA A 24 -14.24 6.73 6.24
C ALA A 24 -14.28 8.15 5.63
N GLY A 25 -14.30 9.18 6.48
CA GLY A 25 -14.21 10.57 6.05
C GLY A 25 -12.89 10.89 5.33
N ILE A 26 -11.77 10.39 5.83
CA ILE A 26 -10.45 10.55 5.19
C ILE A 26 -10.40 9.82 3.85
N MET A 27 -10.89 8.58 3.80
CA MET A 27 -10.96 7.82 2.54
C MET A 27 -11.77 8.56 1.48
N ALA A 28 -12.90 9.14 1.86
CA ALA A 28 -13.76 9.91 0.97
C ALA A 28 -13.06 11.20 0.49
N SER A 29 -12.50 11.99 1.41
CA SER A 29 -11.89 13.29 1.08
C SER A 29 -10.58 13.16 0.29
N ARG A 30 -9.82 12.09 0.53
CA ARG A 30 -8.53 11.82 -0.14
C ARG A 30 -8.66 10.87 -1.33
N ASN A 31 -9.84 10.32 -1.56
CA ASN A 31 -10.11 9.35 -2.62
C ASN A 31 -9.15 8.14 -2.57
N VAL A 32 -9.01 7.55 -1.39
CA VAL A 32 -8.17 6.37 -1.15
C VAL A 32 -9.00 5.23 -0.58
N GLY A 33 -8.68 4.00 -0.92
CA GLY A 33 -9.37 2.80 -0.46
C GLY A 33 -8.65 2.07 0.66
N SER A 34 -7.51 2.58 1.12
CA SER A 34 -6.75 1.97 2.21
C SER A 34 -5.97 3.02 3.00
N VAL A 35 -5.78 2.74 4.28
CA VAL A 35 -4.94 3.57 5.17
C VAL A 35 -4.01 2.66 5.96
N VAL A 36 -2.83 3.16 6.30
CA VAL A 36 -1.89 2.47 7.18
C VAL A 36 -2.05 3.01 8.59
N VAL A 37 -2.17 2.11 9.53
CA VAL A 37 -2.22 2.46 10.95
C VAL A 37 -0.81 2.48 11.49
N VAL A 38 -0.39 3.62 12.02
CA VAL A 38 0.99 3.86 12.47
C VAL A 38 0.99 4.21 13.95
N GLU A 39 1.91 3.63 14.69
CA GLU A 39 2.18 3.94 16.09
C GLU A 39 3.68 4.04 16.30
N ASP A 40 4.11 5.13 16.93
CA ASP A 40 5.53 5.44 17.13
C ASP A 40 6.36 5.35 15.84
N GLY A 41 5.77 5.80 14.73
CA GLY A 41 6.38 5.77 13.40
C GLY A 41 6.38 4.42 12.71
N LYS A 42 5.86 3.36 13.33
CA LYS A 42 5.86 1.98 12.81
C LYS A 42 4.48 1.56 12.34
N PRO A 43 4.37 0.89 11.18
CA PRO A 43 3.11 0.31 10.74
C PRO A 43 2.66 -0.79 11.70
N VAL A 44 1.47 -0.65 12.26
CA VAL A 44 0.87 -1.66 13.16
C VAL A 44 -0.38 -2.31 12.60
N GLY A 45 -0.95 -1.74 11.55
CA GLY A 45 -2.14 -2.28 10.90
C GLY A 45 -2.41 -1.66 9.54
N ILE A 46 -3.31 -2.29 8.80
CA ILE A 46 -3.90 -1.77 7.56
C ILE A 46 -5.40 -1.90 7.65
N LEU A 47 -6.09 -0.89 7.15
CA LEU A 47 -7.54 -0.87 7.03
C LEU A 47 -7.93 -0.47 5.61
N THR A 48 -8.84 -1.26 5.01
CA THR A 48 -9.36 -1.00 3.67
C THR A 48 -10.84 -0.65 3.71
N ASP A 49 -11.35 -0.02 2.66
CA ASP A 49 -12.77 0.23 2.47
C ASP A 49 -13.58 -1.08 2.45
N ARG A 50 -13.03 -2.14 1.87
CA ARG A 50 -13.65 -3.47 1.90
C ARG A 50 -13.79 -4.00 3.33
N ASP A 51 -12.80 -3.81 4.18
CA ASP A 51 -12.88 -4.20 5.59
C ASP A 51 -14.05 -3.50 6.28
N ILE A 52 -14.23 -2.21 6.02
CA ILE A 52 -15.34 -1.43 6.59
C ILE A 52 -16.69 -2.00 6.11
N VAL A 53 -16.84 -2.28 4.83
CA VAL A 53 -18.07 -2.84 4.28
C VAL A 53 -18.36 -4.22 4.86
N VAL A 54 -17.41 -5.12 4.83
CA VAL A 54 -17.59 -6.54 5.19
C VAL A 54 -17.67 -6.74 6.70
N ARG A 55 -16.82 -6.08 7.45
CA ARG A 55 -16.67 -6.32 8.89
C ARG A 55 -17.51 -5.41 9.76
N LEU A 56 -17.97 -4.28 9.22
CA LEU A 56 -18.72 -3.29 10.00
C LEU A 56 -20.12 -3.06 9.43
N VAL A 57 -20.25 -2.58 8.18
CA VAL A 57 -21.55 -2.27 7.57
C VAL A 57 -22.43 -3.51 7.46
N ASN A 58 -21.87 -4.62 6.99
CA ASN A 58 -22.61 -5.89 6.87
C ASN A 58 -23.11 -6.42 8.22
N LYS A 59 -22.46 -6.09 9.31
CA LYS A 59 -22.84 -6.49 10.67
C LYS A 59 -23.74 -5.48 11.38
N GLY A 60 -24.08 -4.36 10.74
CA GLY A 60 -24.92 -3.32 11.31
C GLY A 60 -24.30 -2.57 12.49
N ILE A 61 -22.97 -2.50 12.55
CA ILE A 61 -22.24 -1.84 13.65
C ILE A 61 -22.08 -0.35 13.33
N ASN A 62 -22.28 0.51 14.34
CA ASN A 62 -22.12 1.95 14.21
C ASN A 62 -20.63 2.33 14.07
N PRO A 63 -20.21 2.96 12.96
CA PRO A 63 -18.81 3.31 12.72
C PRO A 63 -18.25 4.33 13.72
N SER A 64 -19.11 5.10 14.40
CA SER A 64 -18.66 6.06 15.42
C SER A 64 -18.25 5.39 16.74
N GLU A 65 -18.66 4.14 16.96
CA GLU A 65 -18.44 3.40 18.21
C GLU A 65 -17.30 2.39 18.12
N VAL A 66 -16.68 2.26 16.94
CA VAL A 66 -15.62 1.28 16.69
C VAL A 66 -14.31 2.00 16.39
N LYS A 67 -13.25 1.61 17.09
CA LYS A 67 -11.89 2.11 16.84
C LYS A 67 -11.22 1.32 15.71
N VAL A 68 -10.30 1.98 15.03
CA VAL A 68 -9.48 1.38 13.98
C VAL A 68 -8.79 0.09 14.47
N SER A 69 -8.24 0.10 15.69
CA SER A 69 -7.58 -1.07 16.29
C SER A 69 -8.46 -2.31 16.38
N GLU A 70 -9.78 -2.14 16.43
CA GLU A 70 -10.74 -3.25 16.52
C GLU A 70 -11.05 -3.86 15.16
N LEU A 71 -10.83 -3.13 14.07
CA LEU A 71 -11.21 -3.55 12.71
C LEU A 71 -10.02 -3.82 11.80
N MET A 72 -8.88 -3.20 12.03
CA MET A 72 -7.70 -3.30 11.17
C MET A 72 -7.15 -4.73 11.10
N THR A 73 -6.48 -5.04 9.99
CA THR A 73 -5.60 -6.20 9.93
C THR A 73 -4.29 -5.83 10.61
N LYS A 74 -3.95 -6.57 11.66
CA LYS A 74 -2.75 -6.32 12.49
C LYS A 74 -1.50 -6.90 11.82
N ASP A 75 -0.34 -6.37 12.22
CA ASP A 75 0.98 -6.86 11.79
C ASP A 75 1.09 -6.97 10.25
N PRO A 76 0.94 -5.84 9.53
CA PRO A 76 1.00 -5.86 8.08
C PRO A 76 2.39 -6.29 7.61
N ILE A 77 2.43 -6.99 6.46
CA ILE A 77 3.68 -7.29 5.81
C ILE A 77 4.29 -5.99 5.32
N CYS A 78 5.49 -5.67 5.79
CA CYS A 78 6.24 -4.49 5.40
C CYS A 78 7.43 -4.89 4.53
N LEU A 79 7.76 -4.04 3.57
CA LEU A 79 8.92 -4.23 2.71
C LEU A 79 10.05 -3.30 3.16
N GLN A 80 11.25 -3.84 3.31
CA GLN A 80 12.43 -3.04 3.60
C GLN A 80 12.73 -2.12 2.42
N GLU A 81 13.05 -0.86 2.69
CA GLU A 81 13.24 0.15 1.64
C GLU A 81 14.41 -0.14 0.71
N ASP A 82 15.40 -0.88 1.18
CA ASP A 82 16.62 -1.24 0.43
C ASP A 82 16.49 -2.51 -0.42
N LEU A 83 15.38 -3.25 -0.29
CA LEU A 83 15.12 -4.42 -1.13
C LEU A 83 15.04 -4.03 -2.62
N GLY A 84 15.54 -4.93 -3.47
CA GLY A 84 15.24 -4.86 -4.90
C GLY A 84 13.80 -5.23 -5.20
N ILE A 85 13.28 -4.77 -6.33
CA ILE A 85 11.89 -5.02 -6.72
C ILE A 85 11.62 -6.53 -6.83
N PHE A 86 12.50 -7.28 -7.46
CA PHE A 86 12.32 -8.73 -7.63
C PHE A 86 12.35 -9.48 -6.30
N GLU A 87 13.25 -9.11 -5.40
CA GLU A 87 13.31 -9.68 -4.06
C GLU A 87 12.02 -9.41 -3.29
N ALA A 88 11.51 -8.18 -3.37
CA ALA A 88 10.25 -7.81 -2.72
C ALA A 88 9.07 -8.62 -3.27
N LEU A 89 8.98 -8.79 -4.59
CA LEU A 89 7.92 -9.59 -5.22
C LEU A 89 7.97 -11.06 -4.79
N GLU A 90 9.17 -11.63 -4.61
CA GLU A 90 9.32 -12.98 -4.07
C GLU A 90 8.75 -13.13 -2.65
N ILE A 91 8.94 -12.09 -1.82
CA ILE A 91 8.41 -12.09 -0.45
C ILE A 91 6.89 -12.07 -0.45
N VAL A 92 6.26 -11.28 -1.34
CA VAL A 92 4.81 -11.01 -1.26
C VAL A 92 3.96 -11.82 -2.25
N LYS A 93 4.56 -12.63 -3.09
CA LYS A 93 3.86 -13.32 -4.20
C LYS A 93 2.66 -14.18 -3.79
N GLN A 94 2.56 -14.58 -2.54
CA GLN A 94 1.46 -15.43 -2.06
C GLN A 94 0.48 -14.71 -1.12
N GLU A 95 0.69 -13.41 -0.88
CA GLU A 95 -0.05 -12.70 0.17
C GLU A 95 -1.42 -12.17 -0.27
N GLY A 96 -1.67 -12.05 -1.55
CA GLY A 96 -2.96 -11.57 -2.06
C GLY A 96 -3.28 -10.11 -1.71
N VAL A 97 -2.28 -9.35 -1.28
CA VAL A 97 -2.38 -7.93 -0.91
C VAL A 97 -1.76 -7.08 -2.02
N ARG A 98 -2.32 -5.90 -2.27
CA ARG A 98 -1.88 -5.04 -3.37
C ARG A 98 -1.04 -3.83 -2.94
N ARG A 99 -1.01 -3.51 -1.65
CA ARG A 99 -0.27 -2.37 -1.09
C ARG A 99 0.50 -2.78 0.14
N TYR A 100 1.73 -2.31 0.22
CA TYR A 100 2.64 -2.66 1.29
C TYR A 100 3.30 -1.42 1.88
N PRO A 101 3.31 -1.27 3.21
CA PRO A 101 4.13 -0.26 3.86
C PRO A 101 5.61 -0.53 3.58
N VAL A 102 6.36 0.54 3.37
CA VAL A 102 7.81 0.49 3.20
C VAL A 102 8.44 1.04 4.47
N VAL A 103 9.41 0.34 5.00
CA VAL A 103 10.05 0.68 6.28
C VAL A 103 11.57 0.75 6.12
N ASP A 104 12.20 1.53 6.99
CA ASP A 104 13.66 1.56 7.13
C ASP A 104 14.16 0.40 8.01
N LYS A 105 15.46 0.37 8.28
CA LYS A 105 16.11 -0.64 9.13
C LYS A 105 15.59 -0.69 10.56
N ASP A 106 15.04 0.41 11.05
CA ASP A 106 14.48 0.52 12.41
C ASP A 106 12.97 0.18 12.46
N GLY A 107 12.39 -0.21 11.31
CA GLY A 107 10.96 -0.51 11.19
C GLY A 107 10.07 0.72 11.06
N LYS A 108 10.64 1.90 10.89
CA LYS A 108 9.90 3.15 10.70
C LYS A 108 9.37 3.25 9.28
N MET A 109 8.11 3.66 9.14
CA MET A 109 7.50 3.81 7.82
C MET A 109 8.13 4.96 7.05
N THR A 110 8.61 4.67 5.84
CA THR A 110 9.24 5.64 4.94
C THR A 110 8.45 5.85 3.65
N GLY A 111 7.48 5.01 3.38
CA GLY A 111 6.67 5.12 2.18
C GLY A 111 5.64 4.00 2.06
N ILE A 112 4.99 3.98 0.93
CA ILE A 112 4.07 2.91 0.55
C ILE A 112 4.32 2.52 -0.91
N VAL A 113 4.22 1.25 -1.23
CA VAL A 113 4.31 0.73 -2.60
C VAL A 113 3.08 -0.08 -2.92
N SER A 114 2.56 0.06 -4.13
CA SER A 114 1.47 -0.76 -4.63
C SER A 114 1.94 -1.63 -5.80
N LEU A 115 1.29 -2.77 -5.99
CA LEU A 115 1.52 -3.60 -7.18
C LEU A 115 1.18 -2.83 -8.47
N ASP A 116 0.19 -1.94 -8.41
CA ASP A 116 -0.18 -1.10 -9.56
C ASP A 116 0.97 -0.18 -9.97
N ASP A 117 1.70 0.39 -9.01
CA ASP A 117 2.89 1.21 -9.30
C ASP A 117 4.00 0.38 -9.97
N ILE A 118 4.19 -0.86 -9.54
CA ILE A 118 5.17 -1.79 -10.14
C ILE A 118 4.76 -2.17 -11.56
N VAL A 119 3.49 -2.50 -11.78
CA VAL A 119 2.97 -2.83 -13.13
C VAL A 119 3.11 -1.65 -14.07
N TYR A 120 2.80 -0.44 -13.60
CA TYR A 120 2.98 0.78 -14.39
C TYR A 120 4.44 0.98 -14.82
N LEU A 121 5.38 0.81 -13.86
CA LEU A 121 6.81 0.92 -14.13
C LEU A 121 7.28 -0.09 -15.18
N ILE A 122 6.92 -1.36 -15.00
CA ILE A 122 7.29 -2.43 -15.95
C ILE A 122 6.71 -2.14 -17.36
N GLY A 123 5.46 -1.73 -17.41
CA GLY A 123 4.82 -1.35 -18.68
C GLY A 123 5.55 -0.22 -19.38
N LYS A 124 5.96 0.80 -18.65
CA LYS A 124 6.74 1.90 -19.20
C LYS A 124 8.09 1.45 -19.75
N GLU A 125 8.81 0.60 -19.02
CA GLU A 125 10.09 0.08 -19.48
C GLU A 125 9.94 -0.83 -20.71
N MET A 126 8.88 -1.62 -20.79
CA MET A 126 8.59 -2.41 -21.97
C MET A 126 8.30 -1.55 -23.20
N CYS A 127 7.60 -0.43 -23.04
CA CYS A 127 7.41 0.54 -24.12
C CYS A 127 8.75 1.11 -24.62
N ASN A 128 9.64 1.45 -23.71
CA ASN A 128 10.96 1.96 -24.04
C ASN A 128 11.77 0.94 -24.85
N ILE A 129 11.77 -0.32 -24.42
CA ILE A 129 12.43 -1.43 -25.12
C ILE A 129 11.84 -1.62 -26.51
N SER A 130 10.51 -1.62 -26.61
CA SER A 130 9.81 -1.75 -27.89
C SER A 130 10.21 -0.66 -28.88
N ASN A 131 10.27 0.59 -28.42
CA ASN A 131 10.70 1.72 -29.25
C ASN A 131 12.15 1.58 -29.75
N ILE A 132 13.04 1.05 -28.91
CA ILE A 132 14.43 0.77 -29.30
C ILE A 132 14.46 -0.29 -30.41
N ILE A 133 13.71 -1.37 -30.25
CA ILE A 133 13.63 -2.46 -31.23
C ILE A 133 13.11 -1.93 -32.57
N VAL A 134 12.04 -1.14 -32.56
CA VAL A 134 11.46 -0.55 -33.78
C VAL A 134 12.49 0.29 -34.53
N LYS A 135 13.26 1.12 -33.82
CA LYS A 135 14.30 1.94 -34.43
C LYS A 135 15.50 1.14 -34.95
N ALA A 136 15.81 0.03 -34.29
CA ALA A 136 16.92 -0.84 -34.69
C ALA A 136 16.53 -1.79 -35.85
N SER A 137 15.25 -1.95 -36.15
CA SER A 137 14.72 -2.90 -37.15
C SER A 137 14.01 -2.12 -38.27
N PRO A 138 14.75 -1.67 -39.29
CA PRO A 138 14.22 -0.78 -40.32
C PRO A 138 13.06 -1.36 -41.15
N ASN A 139 12.79 -2.64 -41.03
CA ASN A 139 11.70 -3.32 -41.74
C ASN A 139 10.44 -3.58 -40.92
N LEU A 140 10.40 -3.03 -39.71
CA LEU A 140 9.20 -3.12 -38.85
C LEU A 140 8.23 -1.97 -39.10
#